data_434ee856d309e0e9bf2ce143ef95363c
#
_entry.id   434ee856d309e0e9bf2ce143ef95363c
#
_cell.length_a   1.000
_cell.length_b   1.000
_cell.length_c   1.000
_cell.angle_alpha   90.00
_cell.angle_beta   90.00
_cell.angle_gamma   90.00
#
_symmetry.space_group_name_H-M   'P 1'
#
loop_
_entity.id
_entity.type
_entity.pdbx_description
1 polymer ?
#
loop_
_entity_poly.entity_id
_entity_poly.type
_entity_poly.pdbx_seq_one_letter_code
_entity_poly.pdbx_strand_id
1 'polypeptide(L)' 'LPLWDEYQEQLDSNFADMANIGGKGAGTITAACFLSRYTKKFKWAHLDIAGTAWRSGAAKGATGRPVPLLTRFLMGRCGL' A
#
# COMPACT_ATOMS: atom_id res chain seq x y z
N LEU A 1 -6.28 -5.39 4.89
CA LEU A 1 -6.48 -6.56 4.03
C LEU A 1 -5.60 -7.72 4.50
N PRO A 2 -6.06 -8.96 4.36
CA PRO A 2 -5.26 -10.10 4.77
C PRO A 2 -4.07 -10.32 3.83
N LEU A 3 -2.90 -10.60 4.42
CA LEU A 3 -1.65 -10.85 3.68
C LEU A 3 -1.31 -12.34 3.76
N TRP A 4 -2.17 -13.18 3.18
CA TRP A 4 -2.02 -14.63 3.23
C TRP A 4 -0.79 -15.10 2.46
N ASP A 5 -0.26 -16.25 2.85
CA ASP A 5 0.96 -16.81 2.28
C ASP A 5 0.84 -17.03 0.76
N GLU A 6 -0.35 -17.35 0.26
CA GLU A 6 -0.60 -17.51 -1.17
C GLU A 6 -0.26 -16.24 -1.96
N TYR A 7 -0.47 -15.07 -1.37
CA TYR A 7 -0.10 -13.80 -2.00
C TYR A 7 1.39 -13.50 -1.86
N GLN A 8 2.02 -13.96 -0.77
CA GLN A 8 3.47 -13.83 -0.60
C GLN A 8 4.23 -14.61 -1.68
N GLU A 9 3.73 -15.76 -2.09
CA GLU A 9 4.34 -16.58 -3.12
C GLU A 9 4.46 -15.88 -4.47
N GLN A 10 3.57 -14.90 -4.76
CA GLN A 10 3.64 -14.12 -5.99
C GLN A 10 4.89 -13.23 -6.07
N LEU A 11 5.59 -13.04 -4.96
CA LEU A 11 6.83 -12.27 -4.89
C LEU A 11 8.07 -13.13 -5.02
N ASP A 12 7.92 -14.43 -5.27
CA ASP A 12 9.06 -15.33 -5.43
C ASP A 12 9.82 -15.00 -6.70
N SER A 13 11.13 -15.12 -6.63
CA SER A 13 12.04 -14.93 -7.76
C SER A 13 13.01 -16.08 -7.81
N ASN A 14 13.38 -16.51 -9.02
CA ASN A 14 14.35 -17.57 -9.23
C ASN A 14 15.79 -17.05 -9.34
N PHE A 15 15.99 -15.75 -9.23
CA PHE A 15 17.33 -15.15 -9.34
C PHE A 15 17.59 -14.03 -8.33
N ALA A 16 16.61 -13.62 -7.55
CA ALA A 16 16.72 -12.58 -6.55
C ALA A 16 16.05 -13.02 -5.25
N ASP A 17 16.22 -12.24 -4.17
CA ASP A 17 15.59 -12.53 -2.90
C ASP A 17 14.05 -12.49 -3.00
N MET A 18 13.53 -11.57 -3.82
CA MET A 18 12.10 -11.47 -4.12
C MET A 18 11.89 -10.61 -5.37
N ALA A 19 10.73 -10.74 -5.98
CA ALA A 19 10.26 -9.80 -7.01
C ALA A 19 9.70 -8.56 -6.34
N ASN A 20 9.71 -7.42 -7.05
CA ASN A 20 9.14 -6.18 -6.51
C ASN A 20 7.66 -6.00 -6.85
N ILE A 21 7.12 -6.81 -7.74
CA ILE A 21 5.69 -6.81 -8.08
C ILE A 21 5.18 -8.25 -8.18
N GLY A 22 3.91 -8.43 -7.86
CA GLY A 22 3.24 -9.72 -8.02
C GLY A 22 2.68 -9.91 -9.42
N GLY A 23 1.92 -10.98 -9.60
CA GLY A 23 1.18 -11.27 -10.82
C GLY A 23 -0.08 -10.42 -10.97
N LYS A 24 -1.00 -10.87 -11.82
CA LYS A 24 -2.27 -10.20 -12.05
C LYS A 24 -3.24 -10.44 -10.89
N GLY A 25 -4.07 -9.45 -10.61
CA GLY A 25 -5.08 -9.51 -9.56
C GLY A 25 -4.51 -9.28 -8.18
N ALA A 26 -5.36 -8.86 -7.26
CA ALA A 26 -5.03 -8.59 -5.86
C ALA A 26 -3.79 -7.69 -5.67
N GLY A 27 -3.61 -6.71 -6.57
CA GLY A 27 -2.42 -5.85 -6.58
C GLY A 27 -2.20 -5.10 -5.27
N THR A 28 -3.28 -4.64 -4.62
CA THR A 28 -3.18 -3.98 -3.31
C THR A 28 -2.64 -4.93 -2.25
N ILE A 29 -3.02 -6.20 -2.29
CA ILE A 29 -2.56 -7.20 -1.32
C ILE A 29 -1.09 -7.56 -1.60
N THR A 30 -0.71 -7.79 -2.86
CA THR A 30 0.68 -8.13 -3.20
C THR A 30 1.63 -6.97 -2.93
N ALA A 31 1.22 -5.72 -3.17
CA ALA A 31 1.99 -4.55 -2.80
C ALA A 31 2.19 -4.46 -1.28
N ALA A 32 1.13 -4.72 -0.51
CA ALA A 32 1.24 -4.76 0.95
C ALA A 32 2.12 -5.91 1.41
N CYS A 33 2.06 -7.07 0.77
CA CYS A 33 2.95 -8.20 1.06
C CYS A 33 4.41 -7.82 0.86
N PHE A 34 4.72 -7.15 -0.24
CA PHE A 34 6.08 -6.68 -0.52
C PHE A 34 6.57 -5.76 0.60
N LEU A 35 5.79 -4.73 0.92
CA LEU A 35 6.16 -3.75 1.94
C LEU A 35 6.22 -4.37 3.34
N SER A 36 5.39 -5.35 3.64
CA SER A 36 5.35 -6.00 4.95
C SER A 36 6.68 -6.67 5.31
N ARG A 37 7.46 -7.10 4.32
CA ARG A 37 8.76 -7.73 4.55
C ARG A 37 9.79 -6.76 5.13
N TYR A 38 9.56 -5.46 5.00
CA TYR A 38 10.45 -4.40 5.50
C TYR A 38 9.94 -3.74 6.77
N THR A 39 8.75 -4.13 7.28
CA THR A 39 8.09 -3.42 8.37
C THR A 39 7.90 -4.26 9.63
N LYS A 40 8.51 -5.44 9.71
CA LYS A 40 8.28 -6.40 10.80
C LYS A 40 8.64 -5.86 12.18
N LYS A 41 9.54 -4.88 12.25
CA LYS A 41 9.99 -4.25 13.50
C LYS A 41 9.19 -3.01 13.87
N PHE A 42 8.20 -2.63 13.06
CA PHE A 42 7.47 -1.37 13.23
C PHE A 42 5.99 -1.63 13.39
N LYS A 43 5.31 -0.73 14.09
CA LYS A 43 3.86 -0.61 13.98
C LYS A 43 3.57 -0.03 12.59
N TRP A 44 2.76 -0.72 11.82
CA TRP A 44 2.64 -0.44 10.40
C TRP A 44 1.20 -0.54 9.93
N ALA A 45 0.85 0.32 8.98
CA ALA A 45 -0.40 0.25 8.25
C ALA A 45 -0.13 0.52 6.77
N HIS A 46 -0.87 -0.15 5.92
CA HIS A 46 -0.79 0.03 4.48
C HIS A 46 -2.10 0.64 3.96
N LEU A 47 -1.96 1.73 3.20
CA LEU A 47 -3.08 2.38 2.53
C LEU A 47 -2.80 2.41 1.03
N ASP A 48 -3.60 1.70 0.26
CA ASP A 48 -3.52 1.76 -1.20
C ASP A 48 -4.34 2.94 -1.69
N ILE A 49 -3.69 3.89 -2.33
CA ILE A 49 -4.32 5.14 -2.79
C ILE A 49 -4.59 5.16 -4.28
N ALA A 50 -4.38 4.06 -4.99
CA ALA A 50 -4.49 4.02 -6.44
C ALA A 50 -5.88 4.41 -6.95
N GLY A 51 -6.93 4.13 -6.17
CA GLY A 51 -8.30 4.46 -6.56
C GLY A 51 -8.79 5.84 -6.12
N THR A 52 -8.02 6.57 -5.32
CA THR A 52 -8.51 7.80 -4.68
C THR A 52 -7.60 9.00 -4.87
N ALA A 53 -6.33 8.81 -5.20
CA ALA A 53 -5.34 9.89 -5.19
C ALA A 53 -5.42 10.80 -6.41
N TRP A 54 -6.05 10.37 -7.49
CA TRP A 54 -6.07 11.11 -8.75
C TRP A 54 -7.38 10.93 -9.48
N ARG A 55 -7.63 11.85 -10.43
CA ARG A 55 -8.77 11.81 -11.33
C ARG A 55 -8.27 11.75 -12.77
N SER A 56 -8.98 11.00 -13.62
CA SER A 56 -8.69 10.92 -15.04
C SER A 56 -9.74 11.66 -15.87
N GLY A 57 -9.53 11.72 -17.21
CA GLY A 57 -10.45 12.37 -18.12
C GLY A 57 -10.26 13.89 -18.16
N ALA A 58 -11.32 14.62 -18.48
CA ALA A 58 -11.27 16.07 -18.66
C ALA A 58 -10.90 16.81 -17.36
N ALA A 59 -11.25 16.24 -16.20
CA ALA A 59 -10.96 16.83 -14.89
C ALA A 59 -9.75 16.17 -14.22
N LYS A 60 -8.82 15.63 -14.99
CA LYS A 60 -7.65 14.93 -14.43
C LYS A 60 -6.82 15.82 -13.51
N GLY A 61 -6.25 15.18 -12.49
CA GLY A 61 -5.43 15.87 -11.51
C GLY A 61 -5.36 15.08 -10.21
N ALA A 62 -4.60 15.59 -9.27
CA ALA A 62 -4.52 15.02 -7.93
C ALA A 62 -5.75 15.41 -7.11
N THR A 63 -6.16 14.50 -6.21
CA THR A 63 -7.27 14.77 -5.28
C THR A 63 -6.77 15.31 -3.95
N GLY A 64 -5.49 15.12 -3.64
CA GLY A 64 -4.93 15.40 -2.32
C GLY A 64 -5.18 14.32 -1.28
N ARG A 65 -5.94 13.28 -1.62
CA ARG A 65 -6.16 12.16 -0.70
C ARG A 65 -4.91 11.29 -0.63
N PRO A 66 -4.51 10.78 0.54
CA PRO A 66 -5.20 10.82 1.83
C PRO A 66 -4.62 11.87 2.80
N VAL A 67 -4.16 13.03 2.34
CA VAL A 67 -3.53 14.04 3.21
C VAL A 67 -4.43 14.45 4.39
N PRO A 68 -5.74 14.77 4.18
CA PRO A 68 -6.59 15.11 5.34
C PRO A 68 -6.73 13.97 6.35
N LEU A 69 -6.84 12.72 5.88
CA LEU A 69 -6.92 11.55 6.76
C LEU A 69 -5.68 11.44 7.63
N LEU A 70 -4.49 11.51 7.01
CA LEU A 70 -3.22 11.37 7.72
C LEU A 70 -2.99 12.53 8.68
N THR A 71 -3.34 13.75 8.27
CA THR A 71 -3.24 14.94 9.13
C THR A 71 -4.13 14.78 10.34
N ARG A 72 -5.39 14.37 10.15
CA ARG A 72 -6.32 14.15 11.27
C ARG A 72 -5.82 13.07 12.22
N PHE A 73 -5.27 11.99 11.68
CA PHE A 73 -4.69 10.93 12.50
C PHE A 73 -3.54 11.45 13.36
N LEU A 74 -2.63 12.19 12.75
CA LEU A 74 -1.48 12.74 13.49
C LEU A 74 -1.91 13.76 14.55
N MET A 75 -2.87 14.62 14.24
CA MET A 75 -3.44 15.56 15.20
C MET A 75 -4.03 14.81 16.40
N GLY A 76 -4.76 13.73 16.15
CA GLY A 76 -5.29 12.90 17.23
C GLY A 76 -4.20 12.29 18.10
N ARG A 77 -3.09 11.89 17.51
CA ARG A 77 -1.92 11.37 18.25
C ARG A 77 -1.24 12.45 19.10
N CYS A 78 -1.39 13.70 18.72
CA CYS A 78 -0.88 14.83 19.48
C CYS A 78 -1.87 15.38 20.52
N GLY A 79 -3.05 14.81 20.62
CA GLY A 79 -4.09 15.28 21.54
C GLY A 79 -4.88 16.49 21.04
N LEU A 80 -4.84 16.74 19.74
CA LEU A 80 -5.54 17.88 19.13
C LEU A 80 -6.91 17.51 18.57
#